data_053a42690bb0b21f84bfadcb3338de40
#
_entry.id   053a42690bb0b21f84bfadcb3338de40
#
_cell.length_a   1.000
_cell.length_b   1.000
_cell.length_c   1.000
_cell.angle_alpha   90.00
_cell.angle_beta   90.00
_cell.angle_gamma   90.00
#
_symmetry.space_group_name_H-M   'P 1'
#
loop_
_entity.id
_entity.type
_entity.pdbx_description
1 polymer ?
#
loop_
_entity_poly.entity_id
_entity_poly.type
_entity_poly.pdbx_seq_one_letter_code
_entity_poly.pdbx_strand_id
1 'polypeptide(L)'
;MRVYNGNLVSEKKKYAIIVARFNEFITSKLLEGSKDGLLRHGVEEDEIEVYWVPGAFEIPFLAKKLASSEKYDAVICLGSVIRGATSHYD
;
A
#
# COMPACT_ATOMS: atom_id res chain seq x y z
N MET A 1 7.53 4.10 -0.32
CA MET A 1 6.32 4.22 -1.13
C MET A 1 6.65 4.82 -2.48
N ARG A 2 6.15 4.24 -3.52
CA ARG A 2 6.44 4.70 -4.85
C ARG A 2 5.15 5.12 -5.54
N VAL A 3 5.10 6.35 -5.99
CA VAL A 3 3.93 6.88 -6.68
C VAL A 3 4.38 7.49 -8.00
N TYR A 4 3.74 7.11 -9.07
CA TYR A 4 4.02 7.70 -10.37
C TYR A 4 3.21 8.97 -10.52
N ASN A 5 3.93 10.02 -10.88
CA ASN A 5 3.31 11.33 -11.01
C ASN A 5 2.90 11.64 -12.44
N GLY A 6 2.38 10.70 -13.13
CA GLY A 6 1.87 11.02 -14.45
C GLY A 6 0.67 11.95 -14.33
N ASN A 7 -0.09 12.04 -15.35
CA ASN A 7 -1.29 12.86 -15.33
C ASN A 7 -2.36 12.16 -14.50
N LEU A 8 -2.35 12.42 -13.21
CA LEU A 8 -3.33 11.83 -12.32
C LEU A 8 -4.71 12.45 -12.45
N VAL A 9 -4.82 13.54 -13.19
CA VAL A 9 -6.02 14.36 -13.16
C VAL A 9 -7.06 13.94 -14.18
N SER A 10 -6.66 13.38 -15.29
CA SER A 10 -7.58 13.22 -16.41
C SER A 10 -8.03 11.81 -16.70
N GLU A 11 -7.43 10.80 -16.10
CA GLU A 11 -7.76 9.43 -16.40
C GLU A 11 -8.03 8.62 -15.15
N LYS A 12 -8.99 7.72 -15.26
CA LYS A 12 -9.26 6.80 -14.16
C LYS A 12 -8.09 5.88 -13.99
N LYS A 13 -7.64 5.74 -12.75
CA LYS A 13 -6.54 4.88 -12.40
C LYS A 13 -6.97 3.98 -11.25
N LYS A 14 -6.28 2.86 -11.10
CA LYS A 14 -6.55 1.96 -9.99
C LYS A 14 -5.31 1.81 -9.15
N TYR A 15 -5.51 1.90 -7.85
CA TYR A 15 -4.42 1.85 -6.87
C TYR A 15 -4.70 0.75 -5.88
N ALA A 16 -3.69 -0.08 -5.62
CA ALA A 16 -3.78 -1.10 -4.59
C ALA A 16 -2.90 -0.70 -3.42
N ILE A 17 -3.42 -0.79 -2.21
CA ILE A 17 -2.64 -0.56 -1.01
C ILE A 17 -2.62 -1.86 -0.23
N ILE A 18 -1.42 -2.41 -0.02
CA ILE A 18 -1.25 -3.63 0.77
C ILE A 18 -0.81 -3.22 2.16
N VAL A 19 -1.55 -3.64 3.18
CA VAL A 19 -1.32 -3.23 4.56
C VAL A 19 -1.11 -4.46 5.43
N ALA A 20 -0.03 -4.47 6.19
CA ALA A 20 0.24 -5.56 7.13
C ALA A 20 -0.54 -5.34 8.41
N ARG A 21 -1.19 -6.41 8.93
CA ARG A 21 -1.93 -6.33 10.18
C ARG A 21 -1.03 -6.29 11.40
N PHE A 22 0.16 -6.84 11.29
CA PHE A 22 1.07 -6.81 12.40
C PHE A 22 1.33 -5.36 12.79
N ASN A 23 1.11 -5.03 14.04
CA ASN A 23 1.20 -3.67 14.54
C ASN A 23 0.15 -2.76 13.88
N GLU A 24 -1.07 -3.20 13.92
CA GLU A 24 -2.17 -2.55 13.20
C GLU A 24 -2.38 -1.10 13.64
N PHE A 25 -2.03 -0.76 14.88
CA PHE A 25 -2.13 0.62 15.32
C PHE A 25 -1.30 1.55 14.45
N ILE A 26 -0.07 1.13 14.14
CA ILE A 26 0.83 1.92 13.29
C ILE A 26 0.41 1.84 11.83
N THR A 27 0.13 0.62 11.35
CA THR A 27 -0.17 0.45 9.93
C THR A 27 -1.49 1.09 9.54
N SER A 28 -2.45 1.16 10.46
CA SER A 28 -3.70 1.87 10.19
C SER A 28 -3.47 3.36 9.97
N LYS A 29 -2.55 3.95 10.72
CA LYS A 29 -2.22 5.36 10.52
C LYS A 29 -1.50 5.58 9.21
N LEU A 30 -0.63 4.66 8.82
CA LEU A 30 0.02 4.73 7.52
C LEU A 30 -1.00 4.63 6.40
N LEU A 31 -1.99 3.76 6.57
CA LEU A 31 -3.04 3.61 5.59
C LEU A 31 -3.85 4.90 5.43
N GLU A 32 -4.24 5.51 6.55
CA GLU A 32 -4.98 6.77 6.50
C GLU A 32 -4.19 7.86 5.79
N GLY A 33 -2.91 7.98 6.11
CA GLY A 33 -2.05 8.97 5.47
C GLY A 33 -1.89 8.72 3.98
N SER A 34 -1.75 7.47 3.60
CA SER A 34 -1.59 7.10 2.21
C SER A 34 -2.86 7.40 1.41
N LYS A 35 -4.02 7.03 1.94
CA LYS A 35 -5.30 7.33 1.29
C LYS A 35 -5.52 8.83 1.18
N ASP A 36 -5.24 9.54 2.25
CA ASP A 36 -5.43 10.99 2.26
C ASP A 36 -4.56 11.64 1.19
N GLY A 37 -3.31 11.19 1.06
CA GLY A 37 -2.41 11.72 0.04
C GLY A 37 -2.94 11.48 -1.36
N LEU A 38 -3.47 10.30 -1.62
CA LEU A 38 -4.03 9.99 -2.93
C LEU A 38 -5.25 10.85 -3.23
N LEU A 39 -6.15 10.99 -2.25
CA LEU A 39 -7.35 11.78 -2.45
C LEU A 39 -7.03 13.24 -2.72
N ARG A 40 -6.01 13.77 -2.06
CA ARG A 40 -5.58 15.16 -2.29
C ARG A 40 -5.03 15.38 -3.69
N HIS A 41 -4.54 14.32 -4.32
CA HIS A 41 -4.01 14.40 -5.68
C HIS A 41 -5.04 14.02 -6.74
N GLY A 42 -6.31 14.00 -6.37
CA GLY A 42 -7.37 13.79 -7.33
C GLY A 42 -7.79 12.35 -7.55
N VAL A 43 -7.23 11.41 -6.79
CA VAL A 43 -7.66 10.02 -6.87
C VAL A 43 -8.99 9.88 -6.15
N GLU A 44 -9.92 9.18 -6.74
CA GLU A 44 -11.22 8.97 -6.11
C GLU A 44 -11.21 7.74 -5.22
N GLU A 45 -12.11 7.73 -4.24
CA GLU A 45 -12.16 6.66 -3.25
C GLU A 45 -12.36 5.29 -3.90
N ASP A 46 -13.19 5.21 -4.92
CA ASP A 46 -13.46 3.94 -5.59
C ASP A 46 -12.32 3.47 -6.48
N GLU A 47 -11.28 4.27 -6.63
CA GLU A 47 -10.09 3.88 -7.36
C GLU A 47 -9.04 3.24 -6.46
N ILE A 48 -9.29 3.17 -5.16
CA ILE A 48 -8.35 2.65 -4.18
C ILE A 48 -8.88 1.32 -3.62
N GLU A 49 -8.07 0.27 -3.73
CA GLU A 49 -8.40 -1.03 -3.16
C GLU A 49 -7.36 -1.38 -2.10
N VAL A 50 -7.83 -1.81 -0.94
CA VAL A 50 -6.98 -2.10 0.20
C VAL A 50 -6.94 -3.60 0.45
N TYR A 51 -5.74 -4.13 0.58
CA TYR A 51 -5.51 -5.54 0.87
C TYR A 51 -4.78 -5.67 2.20
N TRP A 52 -5.34 -6.43 3.12
CA TRP A 52 -4.71 -6.68 4.41
C TRP A 52 -4.01 -8.02 4.38
N VAL A 53 -2.76 -8.05 4.85
CA VAL A 53 -2.00 -9.29 4.98
C VAL A 53 -1.54 -9.44 6.43
N PRO A 54 -1.24 -10.66 6.89
CA PRO A 54 -0.91 -10.86 8.31
C PRO A 54 0.33 -10.12 8.77
N GLY A 55 1.39 -10.10 7.98
CA GLY A 55 2.63 -9.44 8.36
C GLY A 55 3.35 -8.86 7.18
N ALA A 56 4.42 -8.11 7.47
CA ALA A 56 5.18 -7.44 6.43
C ALA A 56 5.85 -8.41 5.46
N PHE A 57 6.13 -9.62 5.91
CA PHE A 57 6.81 -10.60 5.06
C PHE A 57 5.92 -11.16 3.96
N GLU A 58 4.60 -11.01 4.08
CA GLU A 58 3.67 -11.43 3.04
C GLU A 58 3.49 -10.37 1.95
N ILE A 59 3.96 -9.15 2.22
CA ILE A 59 3.76 -8.05 1.27
C ILE A 59 4.44 -8.29 -0.07
N PRO A 60 5.72 -8.71 -0.14
CA PRO A 60 6.37 -8.88 -1.44
C PRO A 60 5.66 -9.87 -2.35
N PHE A 61 5.14 -10.95 -1.78
CA PHE A 61 4.45 -11.96 -2.57
C PHE A 61 3.19 -11.38 -3.20
N LEU A 62 2.36 -10.72 -2.40
CA LEU A 62 1.13 -10.15 -2.90
C LEU A 62 1.40 -8.98 -3.85
N ALA A 63 2.41 -8.16 -3.53
CA ALA A 63 2.76 -7.04 -4.39
C ALA A 63 3.15 -7.50 -5.78
N LYS A 64 3.94 -8.57 -5.86
CA LYS A 64 4.34 -9.11 -7.15
C LYS A 64 3.13 -9.62 -7.92
N LYS A 65 2.23 -10.28 -7.22
CA LYS A 65 1.03 -10.82 -7.85
C LYS A 65 0.14 -9.71 -8.40
N LEU A 66 -0.07 -8.66 -7.62
CA LEU A 66 -0.91 -7.55 -8.06
C LEU A 66 -0.26 -6.77 -9.18
N ALA A 67 1.04 -6.56 -9.11
CA ALA A 67 1.75 -5.86 -10.17
C ALA A 67 1.70 -6.63 -11.48
N SER A 68 1.82 -7.97 -11.41
CA SER A 68 1.79 -8.80 -12.60
C SER A 68 0.40 -8.90 -13.23
N SER A 69 -0.63 -8.59 -12.47
CA SER A 69 -2.00 -8.68 -12.97
C SER A 69 -2.33 -7.57 -13.95
N GLU A 70 -1.55 -6.50 -13.95
CA GLU A 70 -1.76 -5.33 -14.80
C GLU A 70 -3.10 -4.62 -14.57
N LYS A 71 -3.72 -4.89 -13.42
CA LYS A 71 -4.98 -4.23 -13.06
C LYS A 71 -4.76 -2.89 -12.37
N TYR A 72 -3.58 -2.66 -11.84
CA TYR A 72 -3.31 -1.49 -11.02
C TYR A 72 -2.23 -0.63 -11.64
N ASP A 73 -2.43 0.67 -11.55
CA ASP A 73 -1.44 1.64 -12.02
C ASP A 73 -0.35 1.85 -11.00
N ALA A 74 -0.64 1.55 -9.74
CA ALA A 74 0.36 1.59 -8.68
C ALA A 74 -0.01 0.63 -7.57
N VAL A 75 1.00 0.07 -6.92
CA VAL A 75 0.84 -0.79 -5.75
C VAL A 75 1.65 -0.17 -4.63
N ILE A 76 0.98 0.18 -3.54
CA ILE A 76 1.59 0.83 -2.39
C ILE A 76 1.65 -0.17 -1.25
N CYS A 77 2.82 -0.33 -0.64
CA CYS A 77 3.02 -1.32 0.40
C CYS A 77 3.28 -0.63 1.74
N LEU A 78 2.50 -0.99 2.75
CA LEU A 78 2.60 -0.40 4.07
C LEU A 78 2.78 -1.51 5.10
N GLY A 79 3.90 -1.46 5.83
CA GLY A 79 4.18 -2.45 6.84
C GLY A 79 5.03 -1.86 7.93
N SER A 80 5.16 -2.61 9.01
CA SER A 80 5.95 -2.21 10.16
C SER A 80 6.73 -3.42 10.64
N VAL A 81 8.03 -3.23 10.86
CA VAL A 81 8.89 -4.25 11.42
C VAL A 81 9.56 -3.65 12.64
N ILE A 82 9.38 -4.32 13.78
CA ILE A 82 9.90 -3.82 15.05
C ILE A 82 11.04 -4.71 15.50
N ARG A 83 12.16 -4.09 15.86
CA ARG A 83 13.30 -4.81 16.37
C ARG A 83 13.06 -5.17 17.83
N GLY A 84 12.95 -6.48 18.07
CA GLY A 84 12.80 -7.00 19.43
C GLY A 84 14.08 -7.65 19.89
N ALA A 85 13.93 -8.68 20.74
CA ALA A 85 15.05 -9.44 21.27
C ALA A 85 15.75 -10.21 20.17
N THR A 86 15.04 -10.57 19.11
CA THR A 86 15.62 -11.26 17.95
C THR A 86 15.63 -10.26 16.80
N SER A 87 16.74 -10.16 16.10
CA SER A 87 16.86 -9.19 14.99
C SER A 87 16.38 -9.80 13.70
N HIS A 88 15.13 -10.23 13.67
CA HIS A 88 14.63 -10.99 12.52
C HIS A 88 14.35 -10.12 11.28
N TYR A 89 14.50 -8.84 11.39
CA TYR A 89 14.39 -7.98 10.20
C TYR A 89 15.76 -7.71 9.58
N ASP A 90 16.81 -8.20 10.21
CA ASP A 90 18.15 -8.08 9.68
C ASP A 90 18.36 -9.16 8.62
#